data_e55bd8d949c67b58ac1aa25c15cd40d4
#
_entry.id   e55bd8d949c67b58ac1aa25c15cd40d4
#
_cell.length_a   1.000
_cell.length_b   1.000
_cell.length_c   1.000
_cell.angle_alpha   90.00
_cell.angle_beta   90.00
_cell.angle_gamma   90.00
#
_symmetry.space_group_name_H-M   'P 1'
#
loop_
_entity.id
_entity.type
_entity.pdbx_description
1 polymer ?
#
loop_
_entity_poly.entity_id
_entity_poly.type
_entity_poly.pdbx_seq_one_letter_code
_entity_poly.pdbx_strand_id
1 'polypeptide(L)'
;TQVNANGTNSFPKNFSTFTQEFRKLITTEKINSVKFTDGTYEITLPESWVGTVSAEFSEGCVSFFVDKTDGSELTFFIIDNNTYGYSSDSYKGRTEVGRLISDEDVRFITTRDNYSIASYAKSVSEEAIAIWNNYENDKLAIIESLRGVNGYEFYPEDGTILYYADAREMADKARSLWLSLNFAGEYPGGAKPVRFKRKNYVPMFPTYDYINTIESVRKKFLKVFSEEFTDKTLNRAIADKELIEYKGDVYVVCKRRKGKASYNSCVDCVRDEGNGKFTVVIAVKMPPSGNKLYVELPAEKNTAGEFVFSGYPYWEKSE
;
A
#
# COMPACT_ATOMS: atom_id res chain seq x y z
N THR A 1 -12.60 -18.49 28.45
CA THR A 1 -11.18 -18.25 28.83
C THR A 1 -11.11 -18.37 30.35
N GLN A 2 -10.49 -19.45 30.87
CA GLN A 2 -10.14 -19.56 32.30
C GLN A 2 -8.72 -19.01 32.45
N VAL A 3 -8.57 -17.98 33.28
CA VAL A 3 -7.28 -17.41 33.68
C VAL A 3 -6.82 -18.13 34.93
N ASN A 4 -5.67 -18.79 34.85
CA ASN A 4 -5.04 -19.39 36.03
C ASN A 4 -4.29 -18.30 36.83
N ALA A 5 -4.21 -18.51 38.17
CA ALA A 5 -3.65 -17.57 39.14
C ALA A 5 -2.21 -17.06 38.88
N ASN A 6 -1.51 -17.55 37.87
CA ASN A 6 -0.14 -17.20 37.49
C ASN A 6 -0.04 -16.39 36.19
N GLY A 7 -1.13 -15.90 35.62
CA GLY A 7 -1.11 -14.99 34.49
C GLY A 7 -0.56 -15.55 33.15
N THR A 8 -0.40 -16.85 33.02
CA THR A 8 0.02 -17.50 31.78
C THR A 8 -1.19 -18.05 31.05
N ASN A 9 -1.45 -17.56 29.85
CA ASN A 9 -2.43 -18.13 28.94
C ASN A 9 -1.96 -19.51 28.50
N SER A 10 -2.60 -20.58 29.01
CA SER A 10 -2.40 -21.92 28.48
C SER A 10 -3.29 -22.10 27.25
N PHE A 11 -2.69 -22.16 26.08
CA PHE A 11 -3.39 -22.60 24.87
C PHE A 11 -3.78 -24.08 25.00
N PRO A 12 -4.98 -24.49 24.56
CA PRO A 12 -5.38 -25.89 24.57
C PRO A 12 -4.41 -26.71 23.72
N LYS A 13 -3.94 -27.84 24.23
CA LYS A 13 -3.00 -28.77 23.58
C LYS A 13 -3.53 -29.44 22.31
N ASN A 14 -4.75 -29.17 21.86
CA ASN A 14 -5.38 -29.78 20.69
C ASN A 14 -5.66 -28.79 19.56
N PHE A 15 -4.65 -28.01 19.17
CA PHE A 15 -4.74 -27.12 17.99
C PHE A 15 -4.95 -27.90 16.68
N SER A 16 -4.50 -29.16 16.61
CA SER A 16 -4.67 -30.02 15.41
C SER A 16 -6.12 -30.49 15.20
N THR A 17 -6.88 -30.67 16.27
CA THR A 17 -8.29 -31.07 16.18
C THR A 17 -9.19 -29.90 15.81
N PHE A 18 -8.86 -28.72 16.30
CA PHE A 18 -9.59 -27.49 15.96
C PHE A 18 -9.42 -27.09 14.50
N THR A 19 -8.21 -27.27 13.95
CA THR A 19 -7.94 -27.03 12.52
C THR A 19 -8.62 -28.04 11.60
N GLN A 20 -8.84 -29.29 12.05
CA GLN A 20 -9.58 -30.29 11.27
C GLN A 20 -11.11 -30.06 11.27
N GLU A 21 -11.67 -29.62 12.38
CA GLU A 21 -13.10 -29.24 12.44
C GLU A 21 -13.39 -27.94 11.70
N PHE A 22 -12.47 -26.96 11.73
CA PHE A 22 -12.59 -25.74 10.96
C PHE A 22 -12.46 -26.01 9.44
N ARG A 23 -11.59 -26.91 9.03
CA ARG A 23 -11.49 -27.34 7.62
C ARG A 23 -12.74 -28.07 7.09
N LYS A 24 -13.56 -28.63 7.97
CA LYS A 24 -14.84 -29.24 7.60
C LYS A 24 -15.96 -28.23 7.32
N LEU A 25 -15.78 -26.97 7.70
CA LEU A 25 -16.74 -25.88 7.45
C LEU A 25 -16.41 -25.06 6.18
N ILE A 26 -15.26 -25.33 5.55
CA ILE A 26 -14.87 -24.68 4.30
C ILE A 26 -15.35 -25.60 3.17
N THR A 27 -16.53 -25.36 2.64
CA THR A 27 -17.03 -26.03 1.44
C THR A 27 -16.66 -25.17 0.23
N THR A 28 -15.75 -25.68 -0.59
CA THR A 28 -15.55 -25.14 -1.95
C THR A 28 -16.74 -25.60 -2.77
N GLU A 29 -17.59 -24.69 -3.20
CA GLU A 29 -18.78 -25.00 -3.99
C GLU A 29 -18.67 -24.40 -5.38
N LYS A 30 -19.12 -25.16 -6.39
CA LYS A 30 -19.29 -24.61 -7.75
C LYS A 30 -20.33 -23.50 -7.71
N ILE A 31 -19.99 -22.38 -8.34
CA ILE A 31 -20.91 -21.26 -8.49
C ILE A 31 -22.11 -21.75 -9.30
N ASN A 32 -23.30 -21.61 -8.75
CA ASN A 32 -24.57 -22.05 -9.35
C ASN A 32 -25.49 -20.89 -9.70
N SER A 33 -25.07 -19.65 -9.44
CA SER A 33 -25.82 -18.44 -9.70
C SER A 33 -24.88 -17.31 -10.10
N VAL A 34 -25.35 -16.42 -10.95
CA VAL A 34 -24.63 -15.18 -11.29
C VAL A 34 -24.64 -14.16 -10.14
N LYS A 35 -25.55 -14.28 -9.20
CA LYS A 35 -25.59 -13.44 -8.01
C LYS A 35 -24.86 -14.12 -6.86
N PHE A 36 -23.98 -13.35 -6.26
CA PHE A 36 -23.14 -13.79 -5.18
C PHE A 36 -23.11 -12.77 -4.06
N THR A 37 -23.18 -13.23 -2.81
CA THR A 37 -23.11 -12.36 -1.63
C THR A 37 -22.34 -13.05 -0.51
N ASP A 38 -21.58 -12.25 0.25
CA ASP A 38 -20.99 -12.67 1.54
C ASP A 38 -21.82 -12.20 2.74
N GLY A 39 -22.98 -11.62 2.48
CA GLY A 39 -23.86 -11.05 3.53
C GLY A 39 -23.59 -9.57 3.85
N THR A 40 -22.52 -8.96 3.35
CA THR A 40 -22.23 -7.53 3.50
C THR A 40 -22.25 -6.80 2.16
N TYR A 41 -21.89 -7.49 1.10
CA TYR A 41 -22.00 -7.01 -0.29
C TYR A 41 -22.62 -8.06 -1.21
N GLU A 42 -23.13 -7.60 -2.34
CA GLU A 42 -23.57 -8.42 -3.48
C GLU A 42 -22.76 -8.03 -4.71
N ILE A 43 -22.37 -9.02 -5.51
CA ILE A 43 -21.76 -8.86 -6.83
C ILE A 43 -22.52 -9.68 -7.87
N THR A 44 -22.35 -9.32 -9.14
CA THR A 44 -22.83 -10.11 -10.28
C THR A 44 -21.64 -10.75 -10.97
N LEU A 45 -21.62 -12.07 -10.98
CA LEU A 45 -20.59 -12.88 -11.63
C LEU A 45 -20.94 -13.10 -13.10
N PRO A 46 -19.96 -13.26 -13.99
CA PRO A 46 -20.21 -13.62 -15.38
C PRO A 46 -20.91 -14.97 -15.50
N GLU A 47 -21.80 -15.10 -16.48
CA GLU A 47 -22.48 -16.39 -16.73
C GLU A 47 -21.49 -17.52 -17.05
N SER A 48 -20.38 -17.20 -17.72
CA SER A 48 -19.30 -18.15 -18.03
C SER A 48 -18.64 -18.78 -16.80
N TRP A 49 -18.77 -18.17 -15.62
CA TRP A 49 -18.23 -18.69 -14.37
C TRP A 49 -19.15 -19.75 -13.74
N VAL A 50 -20.44 -19.72 -14.04
CA VAL A 50 -21.42 -20.65 -13.47
C VAL A 50 -21.10 -22.08 -13.91
N GLY A 51 -20.98 -22.98 -12.94
CA GLY A 51 -20.61 -24.38 -13.14
C GLY A 51 -19.13 -24.65 -13.43
N THR A 52 -18.32 -23.62 -13.76
CA THR A 52 -16.89 -23.78 -14.05
C THR A 52 -16.02 -23.30 -12.90
N VAL A 53 -16.34 -22.15 -12.33
CA VAL A 53 -15.61 -21.58 -11.19
C VAL A 53 -16.19 -22.09 -9.88
N SER A 54 -15.32 -22.35 -8.91
CA SER A 54 -15.68 -22.62 -7.52
C SER A 54 -15.38 -21.40 -6.66
N ALA A 55 -16.12 -21.23 -5.58
CA ALA A 55 -15.87 -20.20 -4.58
C ALA A 55 -15.66 -20.84 -3.19
N GLU A 56 -14.70 -20.32 -2.47
CA GLU A 56 -14.44 -20.64 -1.08
C GLU A 56 -14.57 -19.40 -0.22
N PHE A 57 -15.33 -19.51 0.85
CA PHE A 57 -15.51 -18.45 1.82
C PHE A 57 -14.63 -18.71 3.04
N SER A 58 -13.88 -17.71 3.41
CA SER A 58 -13.23 -17.60 4.70
C SER A 58 -13.61 -16.26 5.32
N GLU A 59 -13.41 -16.09 6.61
CA GLU A 59 -13.77 -14.86 7.32
C GLU A 59 -13.17 -13.61 6.62
N GLY A 60 -14.04 -12.80 6.03
CA GLY A 60 -13.66 -11.58 5.30
C GLY A 60 -12.94 -11.81 3.99
N CYS A 61 -13.07 -12.99 3.37
CA CYS A 61 -12.41 -13.29 2.11
C CYS A 61 -13.24 -14.27 1.28
N VAL A 62 -13.32 -14.00 -0.02
CA VAL A 62 -13.85 -14.93 -1.02
C VAL A 62 -12.77 -15.21 -2.04
N SER A 63 -12.44 -16.47 -2.22
CA SER A 63 -11.47 -16.93 -3.21
C SER A 63 -12.17 -17.69 -4.33
N PHE A 64 -11.82 -17.38 -5.57
CA PHE A 64 -12.38 -18.01 -6.77
C PHE A 64 -11.34 -18.91 -7.41
N PHE A 65 -11.77 -20.12 -7.77
CA PHE A 65 -10.91 -21.21 -8.24
C PHE A 65 -11.40 -21.80 -9.55
N VAL A 66 -10.46 -22.32 -10.30
CA VAL A 66 -10.74 -23.28 -11.39
C VAL A 66 -10.04 -24.59 -11.08
N ASP A 67 -10.66 -25.70 -11.51
CA ASP A 67 -10.08 -27.04 -11.33
C ASP A 67 -8.91 -27.24 -12.30
N LYS A 68 -7.88 -27.93 -11.82
CA LYS A 68 -6.84 -28.51 -12.67
C LYS A 68 -7.19 -29.95 -13.06
N THR A 69 -6.57 -30.42 -14.12
CA THR A 69 -6.75 -31.80 -14.64
C THR A 69 -6.29 -32.90 -13.69
N ASP A 70 -5.45 -32.55 -12.70
CA ASP A 70 -5.00 -33.44 -11.63
C ASP A 70 -5.94 -33.45 -10.41
N GLY A 71 -7.06 -32.72 -10.48
CA GLY A 71 -8.05 -32.63 -9.40
C GLY A 71 -7.67 -31.63 -8.31
N SER A 72 -6.54 -30.92 -8.44
CA SER A 72 -6.22 -29.78 -7.56
C SER A 72 -6.88 -28.50 -8.08
N GLU A 73 -6.98 -27.48 -7.21
CA GLU A 73 -7.58 -26.20 -7.54
C GLU A 73 -6.50 -25.13 -7.80
N LEU A 74 -6.85 -24.17 -8.64
CA LEU A 74 -6.02 -22.99 -8.94
C LEU A 74 -6.80 -21.74 -8.58
N THR A 75 -6.38 -21.06 -7.52
CA THR A 75 -6.93 -19.74 -7.14
C THR A 75 -6.46 -18.68 -8.13
N PHE A 76 -7.38 -17.94 -8.73
CA PHE A 76 -7.04 -16.89 -9.68
C PHE A 76 -7.55 -15.49 -9.29
N PHE A 77 -8.63 -15.40 -8.52
CA PHE A 77 -9.19 -14.14 -8.09
C PHE A 77 -9.63 -14.21 -6.63
N ILE A 78 -9.42 -13.13 -5.89
CA ILE A 78 -9.78 -13.03 -4.48
C ILE A 78 -10.39 -11.66 -4.24
N ILE A 79 -11.50 -11.64 -3.51
CA ILE A 79 -12.09 -10.42 -2.94
C ILE A 79 -11.96 -10.53 -1.43
N ASP A 80 -11.24 -9.58 -0.85
CA ASP A 80 -11.13 -9.45 0.61
C ASP A 80 -12.08 -8.35 1.10
N ASN A 81 -12.78 -8.66 2.18
CA ASN A 81 -13.65 -7.76 2.91
C ASN A 81 -13.21 -7.77 4.38
N ASN A 82 -12.45 -6.80 4.83
CA ASN A 82 -11.95 -6.78 6.19
C ASN A 82 -12.16 -5.45 6.89
N THR A 83 -12.34 -5.53 8.22
CA THR A 83 -12.51 -4.39 9.12
C THR A 83 -11.18 -3.80 9.57
N TYR A 84 -10.08 -4.48 9.32
CA TYR A 84 -8.77 -4.02 9.76
C TYR A 84 -8.26 -2.99 8.76
N GLY A 85 -8.49 -1.72 9.09
CA GLY A 85 -7.79 -0.65 8.44
C GLY A 85 -6.29 -0.97 8.43
N TYR A 86 -5.76 -1.29 7.25
CA TYR A 86 -4.38 -1.06 6.86
C TYR A 86 -3.25 -1.53 7.79
N SER A 87 -3.11 -2.81 8.05
CA SER A 87 -1.83 -3.31 8.51
C SER A 87 -0.90 -3.59 7.31
N SER A 88 0.32 -3.06 7.38
CA SER A 88 1.28 -2.95 6.28
C SER A 88 1.67 -4.24 5.56
N ASP A 89 1.53 -5.40 6.18
CA ASP A 89 1.95 -6.67 5.60
C ASP A 89 0.83 -7.41 4.85
N SER A 90 -0.43 -7.02 5.09
CA SER A 90 -1.61 -7.67 4.49
C SER A 90 -1.92 -7.20 3.07
N TYR A 91 -1.38 -6.06 2.64
CA TYR A 91 -1.76 -5.38 1.39
C TYR A 91 -0.85 -5.63 0.20
N LYS A 92 0.20 -6.42 0.33
CA LYS A 92 1.06 -6.73 -0.83
C LYS A 92 0.28 -7.46 -1.93
N GLY A 93 0.19 -6.84 -3.09
CA GLY A 93 -0.47 -7.39 -4.27
C GLY A 93 -2.00 -7.29 -4.24
N ARG A 94 -2.58 -6.42 -3.41
CA ARG A 94 -4.01 -6.14 -3.37
C ARG A 94 -4.30 -4.77 -3.97
N THR A 95 -5.44 -4.68 -4.66
CA THR A 95 -6.00 -3.43 -5.17
C THR A 95 -7.27 -3.13 -4.39
N GLU A 96 -7.34 -1.97 -3.78
CA GLU A 96 -8.55 -1.50 -3.13
C GLU A 96 -9.54 -1.03 -4.19
N VAL A 97 -10.81 -1.42 -4.03
CA VAL A 97 -11.88 -1.09 -4.98
C VAL A 97 -12.99 -0.26 -4.36
N GLY A 98 -13.00 -0.14 -3.05
CA GLY A 98 -13.96 0.70 -2.33
C GLY A 98 -14.14 0.31 -0.87
N ARG A 99 -15.16 0.90 -0.27
CA ARG A 99 -15.53 0.68 1.14
C ARG A 99 -17.00 0.31 1.26
N LEU A 100 -17.29 -0.52 2.23
CA LEU A 100 -18.64 -0.75 2.75
C LEU A 100 -18.77 -0.01 4.08
N ILE A 101 -19.76 0.84 4.19
CA ILE A 101 -20.01 1.64 5.40
C ILE A 101 -21.39 1.28 5.93
N SER A 102 -21.46 0.98 7.23
CA SER A 102 -22.69 0.83 8.00
C SER A 102 -22.65 1.74 9.22
N ASP A 103 -23.74 1.78 9.99
CA ASP A 103 -23.77 2.51 11.28
C ASP A 103 -22.80 1.93 12.31
N GLU A 104 -22.38 0.68 12.14
CA GLU A 104 -21.59 -0.05 13.14
C GLU A 104 -20.10 -0.15 12.78
N ASP A 105 -19.77 -0.29 11.48
CA ASP A 105 -18.39 -0.47 11.05
C ASP A 105 -18.12 0.04 9.62
N VAL A 106 -16.82 0.13 9.30
CA VAL A 106 -16.30 0.40 7.96
C VAL A 106 -15.46 -0.78 7.51
N ARG A 107 -15.76 -1.32 6.35
CA ARG A 107 -15.03 -2.44 5.73
C ARG A 107 -14.39 -2.01 4.43
N PHE A 108 -13.20 -2.50 4.18
CA PHE A 108 -12.43 -2.22 2.97
C PHE A 108 -12.54 -3.41 2.03
N ILE A 109 -12.97 -3.14 0.81
CA ILE A 109 -13.02 -4.14 -0.23
C ILE A 109 -11.75 -4.03 -1.06
N THR A 110 -10.97 -5.09 -1.07
CA THR A 110 -9.78 -5.19 -1.90
C THR A 110 -9.86 -6.43 -2.79
N THR A 111 -9.25 -6.34 -3.96
CA THR A 111 -9.13 -7.47 -4.88
C THR A 111 -7.66 -7.88 -5.03
N ARG A 112 -7.44 -9.15 -5.32
CA ARG A 112 -6.12 -9.68 -5.60
C ARG A 112 -6.17 -10.70 -6.73
N ASP A 113 -5.32 -10.50 -7.73
CA ASP A 113 -5.02 -11.49 -8.75
C ASP A 113 -3.96 -12.43 -8.19
N ASN A 114 -4.26 -13.73 -8.17
CA ASN A 114 -3.32 -14.67 -7.55
C ASN A 114 -2.42 -15.34 -8.59
N TYR A 115 -2.97 -16.15 -9.47
CA TYR A 115 -2.19 -16.85 -10.49
C TYR A 115 -2.79 -16.62 -11.88
N SER A 116 -1.91 -16.43 -12.86
CA SER A 116 -2.33 -16.46 -14.27
C SER A 116 -2.68 -17.88 -14.68
N ILE A 117 -3.93 -18.14 -15.04
CA ILE A 117 -4.38 -19.41 -15.61
C ILE A 117 -3.56 -19.75 -16.86
N ALA A 118 -3.16 -18.76 -17.64
CA ALA A 118 -2.31 -18.97 -18.81
C ALA A 118 -0.99 -19.67 -18.50
N SER A 119 -0.41 -19.45 -17.32
CA SER A 119 0.79 -20.15 -16.85
C SER A 119 0.56 -21.64 -16.60
N TYR A 120 -0.69 -22.05 -16.46
CA TYR A 120 -1.14 -23.42 -16.18
C TYR A 120 -1.99 -24.01 -17.32
N ALA A 121 -1.95 -23.42 -18.52
CA ALA A 121 -2.82 -23.79 -19.65
C ALA A 121 -2.83 -25.29 -20.00
N LYS A 122 -1.75 -26.02 -19.71
CA LYS A 122 -1.68 -27.47 -19.93
C LYS A 122 -2.35 -28.31 -18.85
N SER A 123 -2.71 -27.71 -17.74
CA SER A 123 -3.24 -28.38 -16.55
C SER A 123 -4.62 -27.87 -16.11
N VAL A 124 -5.28 -27.08 -16.95
CA VAL A 124 -6.66 -26.59 -16.74
C VAL A 124 -7.51 -26.87 -17.97
N SER A 125 -8.84 -26.78 -17.82
CA SER A 125 -9.76 -27.01 -18.94
C SER A 125 -9.76 -25.86 -19.96
N GLU A 126 -10.31 -26.12 -21.16
CA GLU A 126 -10.47 -25.09 -22.19
C GLU A 126 -11.44 -23.98 -21.72
N GLU A 127 -12.46 -24.32 -20.95
CA GLU A 127 -13.39 -23.37 -20.34
C GLU A 127 -12.66 -22.43 -19.34
N ALA A 128 -11.76 -22.96 -18.52
CA ALA A 128 -10.96 -22.17 -17.61
C ALA A 128 -10.02 -21.18 -18.37
N ILE A 129 -9.46 -21.63 -19.50
CA ILE A 129 -8.66 -20.75 -20.38
C ILE A 129 -9.53 -19.65 -20.99
N ALA A 130 -10.76 -19.97 -21.41
CA ALA A 130 -11.69 -18.98 -21.96
C ALA A 130 -12.08 -17.93 -20.91
N ILE A 131 -12.33 -18.34 -19.66
CA ILE A 131 -12.54 -17.41 -18.52
C ILE A 131 -11.32 -16.48 -18.37
N TRP A 132 -10.11 -17.03 -18.36
CA TRP A 132 -8.91 -16.21 -18.22
C TRP A 132 -8.72 -15.21 -19.36
N ASN A 133 -9.03 -15.60 -20.58
CA ASN A 133 -8.88 -14.71 -21.75
C ASN A 133 -9.84 -13.49 -21.69
N ASN A 134 -10.94 -13.60 -20.93
CA ASN A 134 -11.87 -12.49 -20.70
C ASN A 134 -11.75 -11.87 -19.28
N TYR A 135 -10.80 -12.36 -18.48
CA TYR A 135 -10.73 -12.09 -17.04
C TYR A 135 -10.68 -10.60 -16.67
N GLU A 136 -9.92 -9.78 -17.39
CA GLU A 136 -9.83 -8.35 -17.08
C GLU A 136 -11.18 -7.63 -17.27
N ASN A 137 -11.96 -7.99 -18.29
CA ASN A 137 -13.30 -7.46 -18.49
C ASN A 137 -14.27 -7.98 -17.42
N ASP A 138 -14.19 -9.28 -17.12
CA ASP A 138 -15.02 -9.93 -16.11
C ASP A 138 -14.76 -9.31 -14.73
N LYS A 139 -13.48 -9.13 -14.35
CA LYS A 139 -13.09 -8.49 -13.11
C LYS A 139 -13.64 -7.06 -12.98
N LEU A 140 -13.53 -6.27 -14.04
CA LEU A 140 -14.06 -4.92 -14.07
C LEU A 140 -15.59 -4.92 -13.89
N ALA A 141 -16.31 -5.77 -14.63
CA ALA A 141 -17.76 -5.90 -14.51
C ALA A 141 -18.20 -6.38 -13.11
N ILE A 142 -17.47 -7.29 -12.48
CA ILE A 142 -17.70 -7.74 -11.09
C ILE A 142 -17.57 -6.54 -10.14
N ILE A 143 -16.48 -5.77 -10.24
CA ILE A 143 -16.24 -4.60 -9.38
C ILE A 143 -17.33 -3.54 -9.58
N GLU A 144 -17.71 -3.24 -10.82
CA GLU A 144 -18.77 -2.28 -11.15
C GLU A 144 -20.16 -2.72 -10.63
N SER A 145 -20.38 -4.02 -10.51
CA SER A 145 -21.64 -4.58 -9.98
C SER A 145 -21.74 -4.58 -8.46
N LEU A 146 -20.63 -4.29 -7.75
CA LEU A 146 -20.54 -4.37 -6.30
C LEU A 146 -21.47 -3.35 -5.63
N ARG A 147 -22.26 -3.83 -4.69
CA ARG A 147 -23.15 -3.00 -3.86
C ARG A 147 -23.26 -3.56 -2.45
N GLY A 148 -23.45 -2.68 -1.48
CA GLY A 148 -23.71 -3.07 -0.11
C GLY A 148 -25.09 -3.71 0.07
N VAL A 149 -25.20 -4.62 1.04
CA VAL A 149 -26.46 -5.24 1.48
C VAL A 149 -26.49 -5.27 3.00
N ASN A 150 -27.67 -5.58 3.55
CA ASN A 150 -27.88 -5.74 5.02
C ASN A 150 -27.37 -4.53 5.86
N GLY A 151 -27.67 -3.32 5.42
CA GLY A 151 -27.32 -2.09 6.13
C GLY A 151 -25.96 -1.50 5.74
N TYR A 152 -25.23 -2.13 4.82
CA TYR A 152 -24.03 -1.54 4.25
C TYR A 152 -24.34 -0.77 2.98
N GLU A 153 -23.70 0.40 2.81
CA GLU A 153 -23.59 1.12 1.55
C GLU A 153 -22.20 0.95 0.97
N PHE A 154 -22.11 0.75 -0.35
CA PHE A 154 -20.84 0.64 -1.05
C PHE A 154 -20.43 1.99 -1.63
N TYR A 155 -19.24 2.42 -1.30
CA TYR A 155 -18.58 3.60 -1.83
C TYR A 155 -17.38 3.15 -2.67
N PRO A 156 -17.48 3.25 -4.01
CA PRO A 156 -16.39 2.87 -4.89
C PRO A 156 -15.18 3.78 -4.68
N GLU A 157 -14.01 3.26 -5.02
CA GLU A 157 -12.80 4.04 -5.13
C GLU A 157 -12.95 5.01 -6.31
N ASP A 158 -13.07 6.29 -6.01
CA ASP A 158 -13.30 7.37 -6.98
C ASP A 158 -12.15 8.40 -7.00
N GLY A 159 -11.04 8.06 -6.35
CA GLY A 159 -9.89 8.95 -6.18
C GLY A 159 -10.12 10.08 -5.16
N THR A 160 -11.25 10.11 -4.45
CA THR A 160 -11.49 11.11 -3.40
C THR A 160 -10.83 10.71 -2.07
N ILE A 161 -10.42 9.46 -1.94
CA ILE A 161 -9.88 8.86 -0.73
C ILE A 161 -8.39 8.59 -0.93
N LEU A 162 -7.59 8.92 0.08
CA LEU A 162 -6.18 8.53 0.12
C LEU A 162 -6.06 7.13 0.73
N TYR A 163 -5.75 6.15 -0.09
CA TYR A 163 -5.59 4.79 0.35
C TYR A 163 -4.22 4.52 0.98
N TYR A 164 -4.18 3.51 1.82
CA TYR A 164 -2.94 3.11 2.50
C TYR A 164 -1.80 2.77 1.54
N ALA A 165 -2.08 2.04 0.46
CA ALA A 165 -1.06 1.67 -0.52
C ALA A 165 -0.42 2.92 -1.16
N ASP A 166 -1.27 3.89 -1.56
CA ASP A 166 -0.83 5.16 -2.13
C ASP A 166 -0.10 6.01 -1.10
N ALA A 167 -0.65 6.10 0.12
CA ALA A 167 -0.01 6.81 1.22
C ALA A 167 1.38 6.23 1.56
N ARG A 168 1.53 4.92 1.48
CA ARG A 168 2.82 4.24 1.69
C ARG A 168 3.81 4.58 0.59
N GLU A 169 3.39 4.49 -0.67
CA GLU A 169 4.24 4.85 -1.80
C GLU A 169 4.65 6.33 -1.74
N MET A 170 3.69 7.21 -1.42
CA MET A 170 3.96 8.64 -1.19
C MET A 170 4.95 8.86 -0.05
N ALA A 171 4.77 8.18 1.09
CA ALA A 171 5.65 8.30 2.25
C ALA A 171 7.09 7.83 1.94
N ASP A 172 7.24 6.73 1.20
CA ASP A 172 8.54 6.23 0.76
C ASP A 172 9.23 7.21 -0.22
N LYS A 173 8.48 7.78 -1.16
CA LYS A 173 8.98 8.83 -2.06
C LYS A 173 9.36 10.10 -1.29
N ALA A 174 8.50 10.54 -0.36
CA ALA A 174 8.76 11.72 0.48
C ALA A 174 10.04 11.55 1.30
N ARG A 175 10.18 10.39 1.93
CA ARG A 175 11.37 10.04 2.70
C ARG A 175 12.64 10.04 1.82
N SER A 176 12.57 9.44 0.65
CA SER A 176 13.70 9.39 -0.30
C SER A 176 14.13 10.79 -0.73
N LEU A 177 13.19 11.66 -1.10
CA LEU A 177 13.48 13.04 -1.49
C LEU A 177 14.05 13.85 -0.32
N TRP A 178 13.48 13.69 0.87
CA TRP A 178 13.94 14.38 2.07
C TRP A 178 15.37 13.97 2.45
N LEU A 179 15.67 12.67 2.42
CA LEU A 179 17.01 12.16 2.70
C LEU A 179 18.02 12.62 1.66
N SER A 180 17.64 12.63 0.38
CA SER A 180 18.52 13.12 -0.70
C SER A 180 18.90 14.58 -0.52
N LEU A 181 17.98 15.43 -0.05
CA LEU A 181 18.24 16.84 0.20
C LEU A 181 19.07 17.07 1.47
N ASN A 182 18.83 16.30 2.54
CA ASN A 182 19.40 16.59 3.85
C ASN A 182 20.59 15.72 4.23
N PHE A 183 20.73 14.52 3.62
CA PHE A 183 21.74 13.52 4.02
C PHE A 183 22.43 12.82 2.83
N ALA A 184 22.54 13.49 1.69
CA ALA A 184 23.07 12.90 0.45
C ALA A 184 24.47 12.25 0.59
N GLY A 185 25.25 12.64 1.61
CA GLY A 185 26.57 12.04 1.87
C GLY A 185 26.58 10.63 2.42
N GLU A 186 25.43 10.07 2.78
CA GLU A 186 25.30 8.71 3.33
C GLU A 186 24.76 7.68 2.34
N TYR A 187 24.37 8.09 1.14
CA TYR A 187 23.86 7.16 0.14
C TYR A 187 24.97 6.30 -0.48
N PRO A 188 24.75 4.98 -0.63
CA PRO A 188 25.75 4.02 -1.09
C PRO A 188 26.04 4.11 -2.60
N GLY A 189 26.10 5.30 -3.16
CA GLY A 189 26.37 5.53 -4.58
C GLY A 189 27.84 5.75 -4.95
N GLY A 190 28.75 5.82 -3.97
CA GLY A 190 30.17 5.99 -4.25
C GLY A 190 30.56 7.29 -4.97
N ALA A 191 29.63 8.25 -5.09
CA ALA A 191 29.89 9.51 -5.74
C ALA A 191 30.95 10.30 -4.99
N LYS A 192 32.04 10.68 -5.69
CA LYS A 192 33.12 11.46 -5.08
C LYS A 192 32.64 12.86 -4.76
N PRO A 193 32.80 13.34 -3.50
CA PRO A 193 32.44 14.70 -3.13
C PRO A 193 33.21 15.73 -3.95
N VAL A 194 32.52 16.78 -4.37
CA VAL A 194 33.12 17.96 -4.99
C VAL A 194 33.28 19.04 -3.93
N ARG A 195 34.46 19.63 -3.82
CA ARG A 195 34.69 20.73 -2.88
C ARG A 195 34.41 22.07 -3.53
N PHE A 196 33.44 22.81 -2.98
CA PHE A 196 33.10 24.15 -3.43
C PHE A 196 32.97 25.09 -2.22
N LYS A 197 33.67 26.23 -2.24
CA LYS A 197 33.66 27.26 -1.18
C LYS A 197 33.77 26.67 0.26
N ARG A 198 34.73 25.77 0.47
CA ARG A 198 35.03 25.09 1.75
C ARG A 198 33.99 24.06 2.21
N LYS A 199 32.90 23.84 1.47
CA LYS A 199 31.94 22.78 1.75
C LYS A 199 32.17 21.61 0.77
N ASN A 200 31.87 20.39 1.21
CA ASN A 200 31.83 19.21 0.36
C ASN A 200 30.40 19.00 -0.14
N TYR A 201 30.24 18.73 -1.40
CA TYR A 201 28.95 18.49 -2.06
C TYR A 201 28.98 17.15 -2.76
N VAL A 202 27.83 16.49 -2.80
CA VAL A 202 27.63 15.27 -3.56
C VAL A 202 26.43 15.45 -4.51
N PRO A 203 26.39 14.74 -5.65
CA PRO A 203 25.23 14.77 -6.53
C PRO A 203 23.98 14.39 -5.77
N MET A 204 22.89 15.12 -5.96
CA MET A 204 21.64 14.89 -5.24
C MET A 204 21.02 13.52 -5.59
N PHE A 205 21.16 13.08 -6.85
CA PHE A 205 20.64 11.80 -7.33
C PHE A 205 21.68 11.11 -8.21
N PRO A 206 22.55 10.26 -7.63
CA PRO A 206 23.71 9.76 -8.39
C PRO A 206 23.41 8.67 -9.42
N THR A 207 22.20 8.13 -9.54
CA THR A 207 22.08 6.83 -10.21
C THR A 207 21.12 6.68 -11.38
N TYR A 208 20.00 7.38 -11.52
CA TYR A 208 19.05 6.98 -12.59
C TYR A 208 18.22 8.08 -13.24
N ASP A 209 18.17 9.26 -12.69
CA ASP A 209 17.41 10.34 -13.29
C ASP A 209 18.34 11.53 -13.51
N TYR A 210 18.50 11.95 -14.75
CA TYR A 210 19.23 13.16 -15.08
C TYR A 210 18.53 14.38 -14.47
N ILE A 211 18.82 14.64 -13.21
CA ILE A 211 18.44 15.87 -12.52
C ILE A 211 19.62 16.81 -12.60
N ASN A 212 19.61 17.61 -13.65
CA ASN A 212 20.68 18.53 -13.95
C ASN A 212 20.36 19.98 -13.55
N THR A 213 19.12 20.28 -13.12
CA THR A 213 18.67 21.61 -12.74
C THR A 213 17.86 21.60 -11.45
N ILE A 214 17.88 22.72 -10.71
CA ILE A 214 17.01 22.90 -9.53
C ILE A 214 15.54 22.81 -9.93
N GLU A 215 15.18 23.23 -11.12
CA GLU A 215 13.81 23.08 -11.63
C GLU A 215 13.42 21.59 -11.79
N SER A 216 14.32 20.74 -12.21
CA SER A 216 14.09 19.30 -12.27
C SER A 216 13.90 18.68 -10.88
N VAL A 217 14.63 19.18 -9.87
CA VAL A 217 14.43 18.82 -8.47
C VAL A 217 13.04 19.28 -8.01
N ARG A 218 12.67 20.53 -8.30
CA ARG A 218 11.35 21.10 -7.96
C ARG A 218 10.21 20.23 -8.53
N LYS A 219 10.29 19.85 -9.79
CA LYS A 219 9.30 18.96 -10.42
C LYS A 219 9.16 17.61 -9.72
N LYS A 220 10.25 17.04 -9.21
CA LYS A 220 10.17 15.80 -8.42
C LYS A 220 9.53 16.02 -7.05
N PHE A 221 9.86 17.12 -6.39
CA PHE A 221 9.23 17.46 -5.11
C PHE A 221 7.73 17.69 -5.27
N LEU A 222 7.28 18.38 -6.33
CA LEU A 222 5.86 18.63 -6.60
C LEU A 222 5.00 17.37 -6.85
N LYS A 223 5.62 16.25 -7.22
CA LYS A 223 4.91 14.95 -7.30
C LYS A 223 4.58 14.35 -5.95
N VAL A 224 5.15 14.88 -4.86
CA VAL A 224 5.04 14.29 -3.52
C VAL A 224 4.61 15.32 -2.50
N PHE A 225 4.98 16.57 -2.69
CA PHE A 225 4.73 17.68 -1.76
C PHE A 225 3.94 18.80 -2.41
N SER A 226 3.20 19.51 -1.59
CA SER A 226 2.51 20.73 -2.02
C SER A 226 3.50 21.77 -2.56
N GLU A 227 3.02 22.67 -3.41
CA GLU A 227 3.84 23.71 -4.00
C GLU A 227 4.44 24.63 -2.93
N GLU A 228 3.62 25.04 -1.95
CA GLU A 228 4.07 25.88 -0.83
C GLU A 228 5.23 25.22 -0.05
N PHE A 229 5.08 23.96 0.33
CA PHE A 229 6.12 23.23 1.06
C PHE A 229 7.37 23.03 0.22
N THR A 230 7.20 22.70 -1.06
CA THR A 230 8.29 22.51 -2.02
C THR A 230 9.11 23.78 -2.15
N ASP A 231 8.47 24.90 -2.45
CA ASP A 231 9.14 26.17 -2.68
C ASP A 231 9.82 26.68 -1.40
N LYS A 232 9.16 26.62 -0.26
CA LYS A 232 9.75 26.96 1.03
C LYS A 232 11.00 26.13 1.33
N THR A 233 10.95 24.84 1.07
CA THR A 233 12.05 23.90 1.36
C THR A 233 13.24 24.13 0.44
N LEU A 234 13.00 24.21 -0.87
CA LEU A 234 14.06 24.40 -1.85
C LEU A 234 14.67 25.80 -1.80
N ASN A 235 13.86 26.85 -1.66
CA ASN A 235 14.36 28.23 -1.53
C ASN A 235 15.26 28.38 -0.31
N ARG A 236 14.90 27.77 0.84
CA ARG A 236 15.77 27.72 2.02
C ARG A 236 17.09 27.02 1.72
N ALA A 237 17.03 25.83 1.11
CA ALA A 237 18.23 25.05 0.78
C ALA A 237 19.17 25.79 -0.19
N ILE A 238 18.62 26.56 -1.13
CA ILE A 238 19.38 27.40 -2.06
C ILE A 238 20.00 28.59 -1.33
N ALA A 239 19.22 29.32 -0.51
CA ALA A 239 19.70 30.46 0.26
C ALA A 239 20.85 30.08 1.21
N ASP A 240 20.73 28.93 1.87
CA ASP A 240 21.74 28.40 2.79
C ASP A 240 22.93 27.76 2.06
N LYS A 241 22.91 27.75 0.73
CA LYS A 241 23.91 27.06 -0.11
C LYS A 241 24.06 25.60 0.27
N GLU A 242 22.95 24.97 0.54
CA GLU A 242 22.86 23.53 0.78
C GLU A 242 22.54 22.78 -0.52
N LEU A 243 21.86 23.45 -1.46
CA LEU A 243 21.54 22.98 -2.82
C LEU A 243 22.16 23.94 -3.83
N ILE A 244 22.90 23.44 -4.79
CA ILE A 244 23.56 24.24 -5.84
C ILE A 244 23.51 23.56 -7.20
N GLU A 245 23.45 24.35 -8.26
CA GLU A 245 23.80 23.87 -9.62
C GLU A 245 25.28 24.14 -9.90
N TYR A 246 25.97 23.13 -10.37
CA TYR A 246 27.38 23.23 -10.69
C TYR A 246 27.73 22.31 -11.85
N LYS A 247 28.32 22.84 -12.91
CA LYS A 247 28.76 22.10 -14.12
C LYS A 247 27.66 21.23 -14.75
N GLY A 248 26.43 21.71 -14.75
CA GLY A 248 25.29 21.02 -15.39
C GLY A 248 24.65 19.92 -14.56
N ASP A 249 24.97 19.84 -13.27
CA ASP A 249 24.39 18.90 -12.32
C ASP A 249 23.93 19.61 -11.04
N VAL A 250 23.03 18.99 -10.29
CA VAL A 250 22.58 19.46 -8.99
C VAL A 250 23.29 18.73 -7.87
N TYR A 251 23.84 19.50 -6.97
CA TYR A 251 24.60 19.04 -5.83
C TYR A 251 23.98 19.49 -4.51
N VAL A 252 24.05 18.64 -3.50
CA VAL A 252 23.69 18.97 -2.13
C VAL A 252 24.90 18.90 -1.22
N VAL A 253 24.90 19.75 -0.16
CA VAL A 253 25.95 19.73 0.82
C VAL A 253 26.01 18.37 1.52
N CYS A 254 27.20 17.80 1.60
CA CYS A 254 27.43 16.55 2.31
C CYS A 254 27.29 16.81 3.83
N LYS A 255 26.16 16.44 4.39
CA LYS A 255 25.92 16.43 5.85
C LYS A 255 26.10 15.01 6.34
N ARG A 256 27.04 14.80 7.24
CA ARG A 256 27.19 13.49 7.90
C ARG A 256 26.11 13.32 8.95
N ARG A 257 25.36 12.25 8.85
CA ARG A 257 24.46 11.79 9.92
C ARG A 257 25.33 11.40 11.12
N LYS A 258 25.08 12.01 12.27
CA LYS A 258 25.70 11.54 13.52
C LYS A 258 24.91 10.33 14.01
N GLY A 259 25.44 9.13 13.79
CA GLY A 259 24.85 7.88 14.26
C GLY A 259 24.41 6.95 13.14
N LYS A 260 24.62 5.65 13.34
CA LYS A 260 24.28 4.55 12.40
C LYS A 260 22.82 4.11 12.48
N ALA A 261 21.93 4.90 13.07
CA ALA A 261 20.56 4.48 13.27
C ALA A 261 19.76 4.61 11.95
N SER A 262 19.62 3.50 11.24
CA SER A 262 18.55 3.38 10.25
C SER A 262 17.24 3.23 11.00
N TYR A 263 16.39 4.24 10.95
CA TYR A 263 15.04 4.11 11.50
C TYR A 263 14.18 3.32 10.51
N ASN A 264 13.68 2.17 10.97
CA ASN A 264 12.62 1.50 10.22
C ASN A 264 11.32 2.27 10.44
N SER A 265 10.81 2.85 9.39
CA SER A 265 9.53 3.55 9.38
C SER A 265 8.56 2.84 8.44
N CYS A 266 7.31 2.75 8.85
CA CYS A 266 6.23 2.26 8.01
C CYS A 266 5.00 3.13 8.25
N VAL A 267 4.15 3.26 7.25
CA VAL A 267 2.82 3.84 7.47
C VAL A 267 2.06 2.93 8.43
N ASP A 268 1.51 3.49 9.48
CA ASP A 268 0.70 2.79 10.48
C ASP A 268 -0.78 2.85 10.10
N CYS A 269 -1.27 4.05 9.79
CA CYS A 269 -2.63 4.25 9.30
C CYS A 269 -2.76 5.53 8.47
N VAL A 270 -3.89 5.65 7.78
CA VAL A 270 -4.36 6.89 7.15
C VAL A 270 -5.66 7.29 7.84
N ARG A 271 -5.75 8.53 8.32
CA ARG A 271 -6.97 9.09 8.91
C ARG A 271 -7.58 10.07 7.93
N ASP A 272 -8.88 9.94 7.71
CA ASP A 272 -9.66 10.92 6.97
C ASP A 272 -10.07 12.06 7.92
N GLU A 273 -9.63 13.25 7.63
CA GLU A 273 -9.94 14.46 8.42
C GLU A 273 -11.16 15.22 7.84
N GLY A 274 -11.76 14.68 6.78
CA GLY A 274 -12.85 15.29 6.03
C GLY A 274 -12.39 16.37 5.03
N ASN A 275 -13.30 16.74 4.13
CA ASN A 275 -13.05 17.76 3.10
C ASN A 275 -11.83 17.48 2.21
N GLY A 276 -11.54 16.20 1.92
CA GLY A 276 -10.41 15.79 1.07
C GLY A 276 -9.04 15.97 1.72
N LYS A 277 -8.99 16.13 3.04
CA LYS A 277 -7.76 16.20 3.83
C LYS A 277 -7.55 14.88 4.57
N PHE A 278 -6.32 14.44 4.63
CA PHE A 278 -5.92 13.20 5.27
C PHE A 278 -4.69 13.40 6.14
N THR A 279 -4.55 12.55 7.14
CA THR A 279 -3.32 12.45 7.93
C THR A 279 -2.75 11.06 7.78
N VAL A 280 -1.57 10.96 7.20
CA VAL A 280 -0.79 9.72 7.12
C VAL A 280 0.05 9.58 8.39
N VAL A 281 -0.23 8.58 9.19
CA VAL A 281 0.52 8.30 10.43
C VAL A 281 1.65 7.32 10.12
N ILE A 282 2.87 7.72 10.42
CA ILE A 282 4.06 6.88 10.25
C ILE A 282 4.56 6.42 11.62
N ALA A 283 4.68 5.11 11.80
CA ALA A 283 5.36 4.53 12.95
C ALA A 283 6.86 4.42 12.66
N VAL A 284 7.66 5.11 13.47
CA VAL A 284 9.13 5.09 13.41
C VAL A 284 9.66 4.28 14.59
N LYS A 285 10.33 3.16 14.33
CA LYS A 285 10.95 2.36 15.38
C LYS A 285 12.28 2.98 15.79
N MET A 286 12.36 3.39 17.04
CA MET A 286 13.55 4.06 17.62
C MET A 286 14.55 3.06 18.19
N PRO A 287 15.77 2.93 17.65
CA PRO A 287 16.82 2.16 18.30
C PRO A 287 17.40 2.93 19.51
N PRO A 288 17.95 2.26 20.53
CA PRO A 288 17.93 0.82 20.78
C PRO A 288 16.67 0.33 21.49
N SER A 289 15.81 1.23 21.97
CA SER A 289 14.69 0.91 22.86
C SER A 289 13.60 0.07 22.18
N GLY A 290 13.52 0.12 20.84
CA GLY A 290 12.42 -0.49 20.09
C GLY A 290 11.08 0.25 20.20
N ASN A 291 11.03 1.35 20.96
CA ASN A 291 9.84 2.18 21.09
C ASN A 291 9.43 2.76 19.74
N LYS A 292 8.12 2.87 19.52
CA LYS A 292 7.57 3.54 18.32
C LYS A 292 7.35 5.02 18.61
N LEU A 293 7.83 5.86 17.70
CA LEU A 293 7.43 7.27 17.59
C LEU A 293 6.42 7.37 16.45
N TYR A 294 5.30 7.99 16.68
CA TYR A 294 4.32 8.26 15.63
C TYR A 294 4.49 9.66 15.09
N VAL A 295 4.56 9.76 13.77
CA VAL A 295 4.75 11.01 13.05
C VAL A 295 3.59 11.19 12.09
N GLU A 296 2.99 12.37 12.11
CA GLU A 296 1.81 12.70 11.30
C GLU A 296 2.22 13.53 10.09
N LEU A 297 1.83 13.07 8.90
CA LEU A 297 2.02 13.76 7.63
C LEU A 297 0.67 14.20 7.10
N PRO A 298 0.36 15.51 7.10
CA PRO A 298 -0.85 16.01 6.48
C PRO A 298 -0.76 15.87 4.95
N ALA A 299 -1.83 15.33 4.35
CA ALA A 299 -1.94 15.12 2.91
C ALA A 299 -3.25 15.74 2.38
N GLU A 300 -3.19 16.30 1.19
CA GLU A 300 -4.32 16.91 0.49
C GLU A 300 -4.15 16.79 -1.03
N LYS A 301 -5.21 17.01 -1.78
CA LYS A 301 -5.10 17.04 -3.25
C LYS A 301 -4.48 18.35 -3.74
N ASN A 302 -3.55 18.23 -4.70
CA ASN A 302 -3.05 19.36 -5.45
C ASN A 302 -4.06 19.81 -6.54
N THR A 303 -3.71 20.84 -7.28
CA THR A 303 -4.56 21.36 -8.38
C THR A 303 -4.77 20.39 -9.53
N ALA A 304 -3.93 19.36 -9.65
CA ALA A 304 -4.08 18.27 -10.64
C ALA A 304 -4.95 17.11 -10.12
N GLY A 305 -5.43 17.18 -8.86
CA GLY A 305 -6.24 16.13 -8.23
C GLY A 305 -5.41 15.00 -7.63
N GLU A 306 -4.09 15.11 -7.62
CA GLU A 306 -3.18 14.11 -7.04
C GLU A 306 -2.95 14.41 -5.55
N PHE A 307 -2.86 13.37 -4.72
CA PHE A 307 -2.51 13.53 -3.31
C PHE A 307 -1.04 13.89 -3.13
N VAL A 308 -0.81 14.90 -2.29
CA VAL A 308 0.53 15.38 -1.93
C VAL A 308 0.58 15.72 -0.44
N PHE A 309 1.77 15.62 0.17
CA PHE A 309 1.97 16.07 1.54
C PHE A 309 2.14 17.59 1.61
N SER A 310 1.42 18.23 2.50
CA SER A 310 1.58 19.66 2.78
C SER A 310 2.71 19.98 3.77
N GLY A 311 3.40 18.96 4.29
CA GLY A 311 4.52 19.09 5.18
C GLY A 311 5.29 17.79 5.35
N TYR A 312 6.48 17.89 5.92
CA TYR A 312 7.29 16.73 6.30
C TYR A 312 7.96 17.02 7.64
N PRO A 313 7.46 16.46 8.75
CA PRO A 313 8.04 16.69 10.05
C PRO A 313 9.42 16.03 10.15
N TYR A 314 10.34 16.77 10.73
CA TYR A 314 11.72 16.34 10.88
C TYR A 314 11.86 15.43 12.12
N TRP A 315 11.74 14.11 11.95
CA TRP A 315 11.98 13.16 13.04
C TRP A 315 13.40 12.57 13.02
N GLU A 316 14.09 12.72 11.91
CA GLU A 316 15.48 12.31 11.79
C GLU A 316 16.38 13.45 12.22
N LYS A 317 16.42 13.75 13.54
CA LYS A 317 17.28 14.81 14.05
C LYS A 317 18.73 14.47 13.79
N SER A 318 19.44 15.41 13.13
CA SER A 318 20.88 15.51 13.26
C SER A 318 21.19 16.03 14.68
N GLU A 319 21.61 15.17 15.58
CA GLU A 319 22.24 15.64 16.81
C GLU A 319 23.61 16.24 16.52
#